data_9f638bf6fcf9e534b5c0529457e44615
#
_entry.id   9f638bf6fcf9e534b5c0529457e44615
#
_cell.length_a   1.000
_cell.length_b   1.000
_cell.length_c   1.000
_cell.angle_alpha   90.00
_cell.angle_beta   90.00
_cell.angle_gamma   90.00
#
_symmetry.space_group_name_H-M   'P 1'
#
loop_
_entity.id
_entity.type
_entity.pdbx_description
1 polymer ?
#
loop_
_entity_poly.entity_id
_entity_poly.type
_entity_poly.pdbx_seq_one_letter_code
_entity_poly.pdbx_strand_id
1 'polypeptide(L)'
;MKRNLPAAILVLAGTILTGCAGGAYIVAAPPPPRYGAMGYAPGPGFVWADGYYDLRGSAWVWVPGAWRRPPRPGVVWAAPAWRQEGRHWRFHRGYWR
;
A
#
# COMPACT_ATOMS: atom_id res chain seq x y z
N MET A 1 -2.88 -19.78 -41.13
CA MET A 1 -3.22 -19.59 -40.75
C MET A 1 -3.69 -19.50 -39.71
N LYS A 2 -4.08 -19.49 -39.19
CA LYS A 2 -4.57 -19.42 -38.25
C LYS A 2 -3.96 -19.24 -37.21
N ARG A 3 -3.21 -19.26 -36.87
CA ARG A 3 -2.60 -19.20 -35.88
C ARG A 3 -2.42 -18.06 -35.20
N ASN A 4 -2.75 -17.08 -35.38
CA ASN A 4 -2.62 -15.90 -34.77
C ASN A 4 -3.43 -15.71 -33.62
N LEU A 5 -4.39 -16.42 -33.40
CA LEU A 5 -5.23 -16.29 -32.31
C LEU A 5 -4.62 -16.26 -31.00
N PRO A 6 -3.70 -17.09 -30.73
CA PRO A 6 -3.12 -17.15 -29.40
C PRO A 6 -2.43 -15.89 -29.04
N ALA A 7 -1.95 -15.23 -30.00
CA ALA A 7 -1.26 -14.02 -29.69
C ALA A 7 -2.13 -13.00 -29.06
N ALA A 8 -3.32 -12.97 -29.48
CA ALA A 8 -4.21 -11.98 -28.93
C ALA A 8 -4.41 -12.13 -27.47
N ILE A 9 -4.39 -13.33 -27.03
CA ILE A 9 -4.63 -13.57 -25.64
C ILE A 9 -3.52 -13.07 -24.80
N LEU A 10 -2.35 -13.16 -25.28
CA LEU A 10 -1.23 -12.71 -24.52
C LEU A 10 -1.27 -11.25 -24.24
N VAL A 11 -1.81 -10.53 -25.13
CA VAL A 11 -1.89 -9.12 -24.95
C VAL A 11 -2.65 -8.74 -23.72
N LEU A 12 -3.65 -9.50 -23.43
CA LEU A 12 -4.43 -9.20 -22.26
C LEU A 12 -3.64 -9.29 -21.01
N ALA A 13 -2.82 -10.26 -20.94
CA ALA A 13 -2.03 -10.42 -19.75
C ALA A 13 -1.13 -9.23 -19.55
N GLY A 14 -0.63 -8.72 -20.60
CA GLY A 14 0.25 -7.60 -20.47
C GLY A 14 -0.42 -6.38 -19.94
N THR A 15 -1.64 -6.16 -20.34
CA THR A 15 -2.30 -4.96 -19.90
C THR A 15 -2.54 -4.95 -18.40
N ILE A 16 -2.66 -6.07 -17.82
CA ILE A 16 -2.88 -6.09 -16.41
C ILE A 16 -1.75 -5.48 -15.66
N LEU A 17 -0.58 -5.69 -16.12
CA LEU A 17 0.57 -5.20 -15.43
C LEU A 17 0.68 -3.71 -15.43
N THR A 18 0.19 -3.10 -16.46
CA THR A 18 0.33 -1.68 -16.51
C THR A 18 -0.46 -1.00 -15.43
N GLY A 19 -1.47 -1.63 -14.94
CA GLY A 19 -2.24 -1.03 -13.89
C GLY A 19 -1.48 -0.78 -12.64
N CYS A 20 -0.31 -1.35 -12.51
CA CYS A 20 0.45 -1.17 -11.30
C CYS A 20 1.32 0.05 -11.31
N ALA A 21 1.44 0.71 -12.42
CA ALA A 21 2.43 1.76 -12.54
C ALA A 21 2.21 2.90 -11.59
N GLY A 22 1.14 3.46 -11.47
CA GLY A 22 0.94 4.62 -10.64
C GLY A 22 0.40 4.31 -9.27
N GLY A 23 0.47 3.08 -8.88
CA GLY A 23 -0.12 2.66 -7.65
C GLY A 23 -1.17 1.62 -7.92
N ALA A 24 -1.47 0.83 -6.95
CA ALA A 24 -2.40 -0.26 -7.13
C ALA A 24 -3.84 0.20 -7.00
N TYR A 25 -4.67 -0.32 -7.87
CA TYR A 25 -6.10 -0.13 -7.78
C TYR A 25 -6.75 -1.46 -7.51
N ILE A 26 -7.72 -1.47 -6.62
CA ILE A 26 -8.50 -2.67 -6.34
C ILE A 26 -9.94 -2.29 -6.19
N VAL A 27 -10.83 -3.24 -6.39
CA VAL A 27 -12.26 -3.01 -6.22
C VAL A 27 -12.77 -3.47 -4.87
N ALA A 28 -12.11 -4.41 -4.24
CA ALA A 28 -12.52 -4.89 -2.93
C ALA A 28 -11.92 -3.99 -1.87
N ALA A 29 -12.71 -3.66 -0.86
CA ALA A 29 -12.22 -2.84 0.23
C ALA A 29 -11.18 -3.57 1.05
N PRO A 30 -10.16 -2.86 1.55
CA PRO A 30 -9.19 -3.48 2.44
C PRO A 30 -9.84 -3.79 3.79
N PRO A 31 -9.24 -4.69 4.57
CA PRO A 31 -9.75 -4.95 5.92
C PRO A 31 -9.58 -3.73 6.80
N PRO A 32 -10.31 -3.65 7.91
CA PRO A 32 -10.13 -2.55 8.85
C PRO A 32 -8.72 -2.54 9.44
N PRO A 33 -8.16 -1.37 9.73
CA PRO A 33 -6.83 -1.30 10.31
C PRO A 33 -6.74 -2.02 11.65
N ARG A 34 -5.55 -2.51 11.93
CA ARG A 34 -5.27 -3.19 13.20
C ARG A 34 -4.29 -2.34 13.97
N TYR A 35 -4.79 -1.55 14.90
CA TYR A 35 -3.90 -0.73 15.71
C TYR A 35 -3.53 -1.51 16.97
N GLY A 36 -2.26 -1.68 17.17
CA GLY A 36 -1.76 -2.36 18.34
C GLY A 36 -1.20 -1.38 19.35
N ALA A 37 -0.69 -1.91 20.45
CA ALA A 37 -0.04 -1.09 21.46
C ALA A 37 1.26 -0.54 20.93
N MET A 38 1.51 0.73 21.18
CA MET A 38 2.74 1.37 20.74
C MET A 38 3.94 0.99 21.58
N GLY A 39 3.71 0.73 22.86
CA GLY A 39 4.82 0.57 23.78
C GLY A 39 5.52 1.89 24.01
N TYR A 40 6.76 1.81 24.41
CA TYR A 40 7.56 3.00 24.70
C TYR A 40 8.54 3.26 23.58
N ALA A 41 8.78 4.53 23.29
CA ALA A 41 9.78 4.91 22.33
C ALA A 41 11.15 4.42 22.75
N PRO A 42 11.97 3.95 21.82
CA PRO A 42 13.32 3.45 22.16
C PRO A 42 14.25 4.57 22.60
N GLY A 43 13.91 5.82 22.32
CA GLY A 43 14.73 6.95 22.73
C GLY A 43 14.09 8.25 22.30
N PRO A 44 14.71 9.39 22.64
CA PRO A 44 14.16 10.68 22.25
C PRO A 44 14.23 10.87 20.73
N GLY A 45 13.29 11.63 20.22
CA GLY A 45 13.26 11.94 18.81
C GLY A 45 12.62 10.89 17.91
N PHE A 46 12.18 9.77 18.46
CA PHE A 46 11.46 8.79 17.66
C PHE A 46 9.99 9.18 17.57
N VAL A 47 9.38 8.87 16.44
CA VAL A 47 7.94 9.03 16.26
C VAL A 47 7.32 7.71 15.91
N TRP A 48 6.07 7.55 16.27
CA TRP A 48 5.34 6.31 15.97
C TRP A 48 4.82 6.37 14.54
N ALA A 49 5.07 5.31 13.79
CA ALA A 49 4.54 5.13 12.45
C ALA A 49 3.50 4.02 12.51
N ASP A 50 2.25 4.36 12.24
CA ASP A 50 1.17 3.39 12.25
C ASP A 50 1.37 2.32 11.20
N GLY A 51 0.87 1.13 11.48
CA GLY A 51 0.86 0.05 10.51
C GLY A 51 -0.17 0.26 9.42
N TYR A 52 -0.14 -0.61 8.45
CA TYR A 52 -1.05 -0.55 7.32
C TYR A 52 -1.17 -1.92 6.67
N TYR A 53 -2.18 -2.06 5.80
CA TYR A 53 -2.30 -3.28 5.02
C TYR A 53 -1.56 -3.14 3.70
N ASP A 54 -0.78 -4.16 3.39
CA ASP A 54 -0.12 -4.27 2.11
C ASP A 54 -0.80 -5.39 1.34
N LEU A 55 -0.95 -5.22 0.05
CA LEU A 55 -1.54 -6.25 -0.79
C LEU A 55 -0.43 -6.96 -1.53
N ARG A 56 -0.23 -8.22 -1.19
CA ARG A 56 0.80 -9.06 -1.80
C ARG A 56 0.14 -10.16 -2.60
N GLY A 57 0.19 -10.02 -3.91
CA GLY A 57 -0.58 -10.87 -4.77
C GLY A 57 -2.06 -10.61 -4.51
N SER A 58 -2.76 -11.59 -4.03
CA SER A 58 -4.16 -11.43 -3.68
C SER A 58 -4.40 -11.45 -2.18
N ALA A 59 -3.35 -11.40 -1.40
CA ALA A 59 -3.48 -11.52 0.05
C ALA A 59 -3.20 -10.19 0.73
N TRP A 60 -4.02 -9.86 1.71
CA TRP A 60 -3.81 -8.71 2.57
C TRP A 60 -2.87 -9.10 3.69
N VAL A 61 -1.79 -8.34 3.84
CA VAL A 61 -0.80 -8.59 4.88
C VAL A 61 -0.69 -7.32 5.72
N TRP A 62 -0.87 -7.48 7.02
CA TRP A 62 -0.72 -6.35 7.92
C TRP A 62 0.74 -6.08 8.18
N VAL A 63 1.16 -4.84 7.95
CA VAL A 63 2.51 -4.38 8.28
C VAL A 63 2.40 -3.63 9.58
N PRO A 64 2.97 -4.13 10.66
CA PRO A 64 2.80 -3.50 11.97
C PRO A 64 3.47 -2.14 12.04
N GLY A 65 2.97 -1.31 12.93
CA GLY A 65 3.57 -0.03 13.20
C GLY A 65 4.94 -0.18 13.84
N ALA A 66 5.70 0.89 13.81
CA ALA A 66 7.05 0.87 14.35
C ALA A 66 7.47 2.28 14.76
N TRP A 67 8.42 2.36 15.66
CA TRP A 67 9.05 3.62 16.00
C TRP A 67 10.09 3.95 14.94
N ARG A 68 10.06 5.19 14.44
CA ARG A 68 10.96 5.61 13.38
C ARG A 68 11.60 6.94 13.73
N ARG A 69 12.78 7.13 13.19
CA ARG A 69 13.49 8.39 13.37
C ARG A 69 13.14 9.29 12.18
N PRO A 70 12.53 10.46 12.42
CA PRO A 70 12.16 11.35 11.32
C PRO A 70 13.41 11.97 10.68
N PRO A 71 13.29 12.40 9.42
CA PRO A 71 14.45 12.99 8.73
C PRO A 71 14.82 14.37 9.26
N ARG A 72 13.91 15.01 9.96
CA ARG A 72 14.17 16.30 10.58
C ARG A 72 13.19 16.51 11.72
N PRO A 73 13.48 17.39 12.67
CA PRO A 73 12.57 17.63 13.79
C PRO A 73 11.24 18.18 13.35
N GLY A 74 10.21 17.85 14.10
CA GLY A 74 8.91 18.46 13.91
C GLY A 74 8.02 17.83 12.86
N VAL A 75 8.49 16.81 12.16
CA VAL A 75 7.66 16.13 11.19
C VAL A 75 7.08 14.85 11.79
N VAL A 76 5.93 14.45 11.26
CA VAL A 76 5.26 13.22 11.67
C VAL A 76 5.07 12.34 10.45
N TRP A 77 4.86 11.07 10.71
CA TRP A 77 4.67 10.11 9.64
C TRP A 77 3.20 9.98 9.27
N ALA A 78 2.90 10.21 8.00
CA ALA A 78 1.59 9.91 7.46
C ALA A 78 1.66 8.50 6.90
N ALA A 79 0.98 7.57 7.54
CA ALA A 79 1.08 6.16 7.17
C ALA A 79 0.48 5.90 5.80
N PRO A 80 0.98 4.89 5.09
CA PRO A 80 0.34 4.47 3.86
C PRO A 80 -1.11 4.09 4.12
N ALA A 81 -1.96 4.34 3.16
CA ALA A 81 -3.38 4.08 3.33
C ALA A 81 -4.03 3.76 2.00
N TRP A 82 -5.08 2.95 2.07
CA TRP A 82 -5.94 2.71 0.93
C TRP A 82 -7.12 3.67 1.04
N ARG A 83 -7.43 4.36 -0.05
CA ARG A 83 -8.54 5.30 -0.09
C ARG A 83 -9.48 4.96 -1.21
N GLN A 84 -10.76 5.09 -0.93
CA GLN A 84 -11.77 4.84 -1.94
C GLN A 84 -11.84 6.01 -2.91
N GLU A 85 -11.74 5.69 -4.19
CA GLU A 85 -11.84 6.67 -5.26
C GLU A 85 -12.83 6.12 -6.28
N GLY A 86 -14.06 6.59 -6.23
CA GLY A 86 -15.11 6.06 -7.07
C GLY A 86 -15.42 4.63 -6.70
N ARG A 87 -15.26 3.74 -7.66
CA ARG A 87 -15.61 2.33 -7.46
C ARG A 87 -14.43 1.47 -7.06
N HIS A 88 -13.26 2.06 -6.88
CA HIS A 88 -12.10 1.28 -6.55
C HIS A 88 -11.32 1.96 -5.45
N TRP A 89 -10.35 1.24 -4.94
CA TRP A 89 -9.48 1.72 -3.87
C TRP A 89 -8.08 1.90 -4.41
N ARG A 90 -7.45 2.99 -4.01
CA ARG A 90 -6.10 3.29 -4.43
C ARG A 90 -5.19 3.34 -3.22
N PHE A 91 -4.00 2.77 -3.37
CA PHE A 91 -2.98 2.82 -2.34
C PHE A 91 -2.23 4.15 -2.41
N HIS A 92 -2.11 4.81 -1.26
CA HIS A 92 -1.33 6.04 -1.14
C HIS A 92 -0.13 5.76 -0.25
N ARG A 93 1.05 6.11 -0.72
CA ARG A 93 2.28 5.88 0.03
C ARG A 93 2.34 6.71 1.28
N GLY A 94 3.10 6.20 2.27
CA GLY A 94 3.39 6.99 3.43
C GLY A 94 4.41 8.08 3.14
N TYR A 95 4.40 9.10 3.96
CA TYR A 95 5.34 10.21 3.79
C TYR A 95 5.48 10.98 5.10
N TRP A 96 6.55 11.75 5.19
CA TRP A 96 6.75 12.64 6.33
C TRP A 96 6.10 13.99 6.04
N ARG A 97 5.40 14.54 7.01
CA ARG A 97 4.72 15.83 6.84
C ARG A 97 4.83 16.70 8.09
#